data_efc78f8a17232e4286d1f6992fcc3ab1
#
_entry.id   efc78f8a17232e4286d1f6992fcc3ab1
#
_cell.length_a   1.000
_cell.length_b   1.000
_cell.length_c   1.000
_cell.angle_alpha   90.00
_cell.angle_beta   90.00
_cell.angle_gamma   90.00
#
_symmetry.space_group_name_H-M   'P 1'
#
loop_
_entity.id
_entity.type
_entity.pdbx_description
1 polymer ?
#
loop_
_entity_poly.entity_id
_entity_poly.type
_entity_poly.pdbx_seq_one_letter_code
_entity_poly.pdbx_strand_id
1 'polypeptide(L)'
;ASDVYKRQMLYRMLCDYTKRTLPWGNLTGIRPTKIPMKLLEEGKSREEIYRYMKDTYLASDEKIELATDIAERENAILKKIDYDNGYSLYIGIPFCPTTCLYCSFTSYPLVSWKNRVDAYLDALEKEIDYTAAKFYHKHLNSIYIGGGTPTTLEPYQLDRLIRKIKCSFDLSDCLEFTVEAGRPDSIT
;
A
#
# COMPACT_ATOMS: atom_id res chain seq x y z
N ALA A 1 14.41 17.58 19.57
CA ALA A 1 15.29 16.95 20.56
C ALA A 1 14.56 16.59 21.87
N SER A 2 13.73 17.49 22.43
CA SER A 2 13.06 17.22 23.73
C SER A 2 12.06 16.06 23.69
N ASP A 3 11.35 15.87 22.60
CA ASP A 3 10.33 14.81 22.48
C ASP A 3 10.94 13.41 22.30
N VAL A 4 12.02 13.30 21.58
CA VAL A 4 12.78 12.05 21.45
C VAL A 4 13.29 11.62 22.82
N TYR A 5 13.90 12.53 23.56
CA TYR A 5 14.41 12.26 24.89
C TYR A 5 13.31 11.82 25.87
N LYS A 6 12.17 12.51 25.89
CA LYS A 6 11.03 12.14 26.75
C LYS A 6 10.52 10.72 26.43
N ARG A 7 10.39 10.38 25.14
CA ARG A 7 9.96 9.04 24.72
C ARG A 7 10.97 7.98 25.15
N GLN A 8 12.25 8.24 24.99
CA GLN A 8 13.30 7.32 25.42
C GLN A 8 13.30 7.10 26.92
N MET A 9 13.18 8.18 27.71
CA MET A 9 13.12 8.09 29.16
C MET A 9 11.92 7.26 29.63
N LEU A 10 10.72 7.56 29.10
CA LEU A 10 9.52 6.79 29.40
C LEU A 10 9.66 5.32 29.01
N TYR A 11 10.20 5.04 27.81
CA TYR A 11 10.43 3.68 27.35
C TYR A 11 11.36 2.91 28.29
N ARG A 12 12.50 3.51 28.70
CA ARG A 12 13.45 2.87 29.63
C ARG A 12 12.81 2.60 30.98
N MET A 13 12.06 3.56 31.54
CA MET A 13 11.33 3.37 32.80
C MET A 13 10.34 2.20 32.71
N LEU A 14 9.59 2.11 31.59
CA LEU A 14 8.66 1.01 31.36
C LEU A 14 9.37 -0.34 31.17
N CYS A 15 10.50 -0.37 30.47
CA CYS A 15 11.34 -1.57 30.35
C CYS A 15 11.85 -2.04 31.75
N ASP A 16 12.31 -1.11 32.57
CA ASP A 16 12.79 -1.42 33.90
C ASP A 16 11.68 -1.94 34.82
N TYR A 17 10.49 -1.36 34.71
CA TYR A 17 9.31 -1.79 35.49
C TYR A 17 8.78 -3.15 35.01
N THR A 18 8.60 -3.34 33.70
CA THR A 18 8.00 -4.55 33.12
C THR A 18 8.97 -5.70 32.92
N LYS A 19 10.29 -5.42 32.99
CA LYS A 19 11.38 -6.34 32.63
C LYS A 19 11.26 -6.85 31.19
N ARG A 20 10.70 -6.04 30.31
CA ARG A 20 10.52 -6.35 28.87
C ARG A 20 11.08 -5.25 28.01
N THR A 21 11.72 -5.64 26.90
CA THR A 21 12.12 -4.75 25.82
C THR A 21 11.30 -5.06 24.57
N LEU A 22 10.97 -4.03 23.79
CA LEU A 22 10.25 -4.21 22.54
C LEU A 22 11.24 -4.24 21.37
N PRO A 23 11.04 -5.12 20.38
CA PRO A 23 11.97 -5.23 19.25
C PRO A 23 12.14 -3.93 18.46
N TRP A 24 11.11 -3.11 18.35
CA TRP A 24 11.15 -1.80 17.71
C TRP A 24 11.47 -0.63 18.66
N GLY A 25 11.81 -0.93 19.93
CA GLY A 25 12.09 0.07 20.94
C GLY A 25 10.90 1.01 21.19
N ASN A 26 11.17 2.32 21.18
CA ASN A 26 10.14 3.37 21.33
C ASN A 26 9.54 3.86 20.01
N LEU A 27 9.83 3.19 18.91
CA LEU A 27 9.28 3.53 17.60
C LEU A 27 7.77 3.28 17.59
N THR A 28 7.01 4.28 17.16
CA THR A 28 5.56 4.20 16.97
C THR A 28 5.23 4.36 15.49
N GLY A 29 4.28 3.58 15.01
CA GLY A 29 3.82 3.62 13.61
C GLY A 29 3.82 2.23 12.98
N ILE A 30 3.15 2.13 11.83
CA ILE A 30 2.89 0.85 11.15
C ILE A 30 3.90 0.53 10.03
N ARG A 31 4.78 1.48 9.69
CA ARG A 31 5.77 1.33 8.61
C ARG A 31 7.16 1.74 9.08
N PRO A 32 7.84 0.90 9.87
CA PRO A 32 9.19 1.21 10.38
C PRO A 32 10.23 1.37 9.25
N THR A 33 10.03 0.73 8.10
CA THR A 33 10.90 0.82 6.91
C THR A 33 10.96 2.22 6.29
N LYS A 34 9.98 3.09 6.55
CA LYS A 34 10.02 4.49 6.07
C LYS A 34 11.23 5.27 6.57
N ILE A 35 11.74 4.93 7.75
CA ILE A 35 12.87 5.64 8.35
C ILE A 35 14.16 5.31 7.59
N PRO A 36 14.58 4.04 7.47
CA PRO A 36 15.75 3.71 6.66
C PRO A 36 15.58 4.10 5.19
N MET A 37 14.37 4.01 4.60
CA MET A 37 14.12 4.46 3.24
C MET A 37 14.49 5.93 3.06
N LYS A 38 13.97 6.80 3.92
CA LYS A 38 14.28 8.24 3.87
C LYS A 38 15.77 8.51 4.04
N LEU A 39 16.45 7.80 4.95
CA LEU A 39 17.87 7.96 5.16
C LEU A 39 18.70 7.48 3.96
N LEU A 40 18.27 6.41 3.27
CA LEU A 40 18.88 5.97 2.01
C LEU A 40 18.71 7.01 0.90
N GLU A 41 17.54 7.64 0.79
CA GLU A 41 17.28 8.74 -0.16
C GLU A 41 18.17 9.97 0.12
N GLU A 42 18.46 10.22 1.40
CA GLU A 42 19.41 11.25 1.86
C GLU A 42 20.89 10.84 1.66
N GLY A 43 21.16 9.65 1.12
CA GLY A 43 22.51 9.15 0.85
C GLY A 43 23.26 8.63 2.08
N LYS A 44 22.54 8.29 3.16
CA LYS A 44 23.15 7.75 4.39
C LYS A 44 23.65 6.32 4.20
N SER A 45 24.79 6.01 4.81
CA SER A 45 25.33 4.65 4.83
C SER A 45 24.52 3.75 5.76
N ARG A 46 24.68 2.43 5.58
CA ARG A 46 24.05 1.41 6.42
C ARG A 46 24.43 1.57 7.89
N GLU A 47 25.68 1.94 8.20
CA GLU A 47 26.15 2.22 9.56
C GLU A 47 25.50 3.47 10.16
N GLU A 48 25.29 4.51 9.36
CA GLU A 48 24.60 5.72 9.80
C GLU A 48 23.13 5.43 10.11
N ILE A 49 22.46 4.63 9.25
CA ILE A 49 21.08 4.18 9.47
C ILE A 49 20.98 3.36 10.74
N TYR A 50 21.89 2.39 10.91
CA TYR A 50 21.94 1.55 12.11
C TYR A 50 22.07 2.41 13.37
N ARG A 51 23.07 3.31 13.42
CA ARG A 51 23.27 4.22 14.56
C ARG A 51 22.02 5.08 14.82
N TYR A 52 21.46 5.66 13.79
CA TYR A 52 20.27 6.49 13.94
C TYR A 52 19.08 5.72 14.53
N MET A 53 18.79 4.53 14.02
CA MET A 53 17.71 3.68 14.52
C MET A 53 17.97 3.19 15.94
N LYS A 54 19.23 2.85 16.26
CA LYS A 54 19.67 2.41 17.57
C LYS A 54 19.56 3.52 18.60
N ASP A 55 20.13 4.67 18.29
CA ASP A 55 20.25 5.79 19.22
C ASP A 55 18.92 6.56 19.40
N THR A 56 18.12 6.67 18.33
CA THR A 56 16.87 7.44 18.36
C THR A 56 15.69 6.60 18.85
N TYR A 57 15.59 5.37 18.34
CA TYR A 57 14.42 4.52 18.60
C TYR A 57 14.68 3.36 19.55
N LEU A 58 15.93 3.10 19.93
CA LEU A 58 16.29 1.96 20.77
C LEU A 58 15.83 0.62 20.20
N ALA A 59 15.78 0.50 18.88
CA ALA A 59 15.38 -0.71 18.19
C ALA A 59 16.43 -1.82 18.35
N SER A 60 16.02 -3.08 18.27
CA SER A 60 16.93 -4.22 18.28
C SER A 60 17.72 -4.31 16.98
N ASP A 61 18.90 -4.90 17.04
CA ASP A 61 19.78 -5.08 15.89
C ASP A 61 19.07 -5.86 14.77
N GLU A 62 18.38 -6.94 15.12
CA GLU A 62 17.57 -7.73 14.20
C GLU A 62 16.54 -6.88 13.42
N LYS A 63 15.85 -5.98 14.11
CA LYS A 63 14.82 -5.14 13.48
C LYS A 63 15.39 -3.99 12.67
N ILE A 64 16.55 -3.48 13.05
CA ILE A 64 17.27 -2.47 12.27
C ILE A 64 17.75 -3.10 10.95
N GLU A 65 18.39 -4.27 11.01
CA GLU A 65 18.84 -4.98 9.82
C GLU A 65 17.68 -5.31 8.90
N LEU A 66 16.61 -5.92 9.44
CA LEU A 66 15.40 -6.23 8.67
C LEU A 66 14.80 -5.00 7.97
N ALA A 67 14.64 -3.89 8.68
CA ALA A 67 14.07 -2.67 8.12
C ALA A 67 14.97 -2.06 7.04
N THR A 68 16.28 -2.13 7.22
CA THR A 68 17.26 -1.61 6.25
C THR A 68 17.29 -2.48 5.00
N ASP A 69 17.31 -3.80 5.14
CA ASP A 69 17.26 -4.75 4.01
C ASP A 69 15.99 -4.56 3.16
N ILE A 70 14.84 -4.40 3.83
CA ILE A 70 13.58 -4.13 3.13
C ILE A 70 13.65 -2.79 2.40
N ALA A 71 14.13 -1.74 3.06
CA ALA A 71 14.23 -0.42 2.46
C ALA A 71 15.17 -0.40 1.24
N GLU A 72 16.30 -1.11 1.29
CA GLU A 72 17.22 -1.24 0.15
C GLU A 72 16.55 -1.96 -1.04
N ARG A 73 15.79 -3.03 -0.77
CA ARG A 73 15.02 -3.76 -1.81
C ARG A 73 13.92 -2.90 -2.40
N GLU A 74 13.14 -2.24 -1.56
CA GLU A 74 12.11 -1.30 -2.00
C GLU A 74 12.71 -0.19 -2.86
N ASN A 75 13.81 0.42 -2.44
CA ASN A 75 14.50 1.47 -3.20
C ASN A 75 14.99 0.97 -4.56
N ALA A 76 15.52 -0.26 -4.64
CA ALA A 76 15.96 -0.87 -5.88
C ALA A 76 14.80 -1.13 -6.86
N ILE A 77 13.62 -1.49 -6.35
CA ILE A 77 12.40 -1.66 -7.15
C ILE A 77 11.90 -0.29 -7.62
N LEU A 78 11.81 0.66 -6.69
CA LEU A 78 11.25 1.98 -6.95
C LEU A 78 12.10 2.80 -7.94
N LYS A 79 13.42 2.60 -7.97
CA LYS A 79 14.31 3.22 -8.99
C LYS A 79 13.98 2.82 -10.43
N LYS A 80 13.22 1.75 -10.64
CA LYS A 80 12.74 1.32 -11.96
C LYS A 80 11.46 2.04 -12.40
N ILE A 81 10.85 2.77 -11.47
CA ILE A 81 9.59 3.48 -11.68
C ILE A 81 9.94 4.95 -11.96
N ASP A 82 9.38 5.51 -13.02
CA ASP A 82 9.47 6.94 -13.29
C ASP A 82 8.49 7.68 -12.37
N TYR A 83 8.98 8.17 -11.22
CA TYR A 83 8.17 8.91 -10.27
C TYR A 83 7.74 10.29 -10.76
N ASP A 84 8.59 10.95 -11.54
CA ASP A 84 8.36 12.35 -11.94
C ASP A 84 7.30 12.43 -13.04
N ASN A 85 7.32 11.48 -13.97
CA ASN A 85 6.44 11.46 -15.14
C ASN A 85 5.41 10.33 -15.13
N GLY A 86 5.48 9.43 -14.14
CA GLY A 86 4.60 8.28 -14.02
C GLY A 86 3.54 8.44 -12.94
N TYR A 87 2.56 7.53 -12.97
CA TYR A 87 1.54 7.40 -11.93
C TYR A 87 1.10 5.93 -11.79
N SER A 88 0.47 5.63 -10.67
CA SER A 88 -0.19 4.34 -10.43
C SER A 88 -1.70 4.55 -10.37
N LEU A 89 -2.45 3.62 -10.93
CA LEU A 89 -3.91 3.66 -10.97
C LEU A 89 -4.47 2.67 -9.94
N TYR A 90 -5.22 3.17 -8.97
CA TYR A 90 -6.01 2.35 -8.06
C TYR A 90 -7.48 2.39 -8.46
N ILE A 91 -8.07 1.21 -8.65
CA ILE A 91 -9.49 1.06 -8.98
C ILE A 91 -10.17 0.32 -7.82
N GLY A 92 -11.09 1.00 -7.15
CA GLY A 92 -11.80 0.43 -6.01
C GLY A 92 -13.08 -0.29 -6.44
N ILE A 93 -13.26 -1.55 -6.03
CA ILE A 93 -14.53 -2.27 -6.14
C ILE A 93 -15.14 -2.38 -4.74
N PRO A 94 -16.16 -1.60 -4.38
CA PRO A 94 -16.60 -1.47 -3.00
C PRO A 94 -17.52 -2.62 -2.55
N PHE A 95 -17.73 -3.63 -3.38
CA PHE A 95 -18.63 -4.73 -3.07
C PHE A 95 -17.93 -5.90 -2.40
N CYS A 96 -18.60 -6.54 -1.43
CA CYS A 96 -18.14 -7.76 -0.78
C CYS A 96 -19.29 -8.77 -0.71
N PRO A 97 -19.03 -10.10 -0.71
CA PRO A 97 -20.08 -11.09 -0.47
C PRO A 97 -20.75 -10.85 0.87
N THR A 98 -19.95 -10.62 1.91
CA THR A 98 -20.36 -10.30 3.28
C THR A 98 -19.37 -9.34 3.91
N THR A 99 -19.77 -8.63 4.98
CA THR A 99 -18.86 -7.78 5.76
C THR A 99 -18.10 -8.64 6.77
N CYS A 100 -16.77 -8.63 6.72
CA CYS A 100 -15.92 -9.29 7.70
C CYS A 100 -15.99 -8.58 9.06
N LEU A 101 -16.01 -9.35 10.15
CA LEU A 101 -16.14 -8.81 11.50
C LEU A 101 -15.08 -7.75 11.88
N TYR A 102 -13.88 -7.88 11.33
CA TYR A 102 -12.73 -7.01 11.58
C TYR A 102 -12.52 -5.92 10.52
N CYS A 103 -13.41 -5.84 9.50
CA CYS A 103 -13.20 -4.92 8.38
C CYS A 103 -13.58 -3.49 8.76
N SER A 104 -12.64 -2.56 8.55
CA SER A 104 -12.84 -1.13 8.71
C SER A 104 -12.97 -0.37 7.37
N PHE A 105 -12.88 -1.08 6.25
CA PHE A 105 -13.01 -0.48 4.94
C PHE A 105 -14.47 -0.26 4.57
N THR A 106 -14.72 0.71 3.69
CA THR A 106 -16.03 0.90 3.08
C THR A 106 -16.35 -0.32 2.22
N SER A 107 -17.35 -1.10 2.64
CA SER A 107 -17.80 -2.27 1.90
C SER A 107 -19.32 -2.32 1.86
N TYR A 108 -19.85 -2.65 0.69
CA TYR A 108 -21.27 -2.79 0.48
C TYR A 108 -21.62 -4.27 0.25
N PRO A 109 -22.48 -4.87 1.09
CA PRO A 109 -22.88 -6.27 0.91
C PRO A 109 -23.54 -6.49 -0.46
N LEU A 110 -23.01 -7.43 -1.24
CA LEU A 110 -23.48 -7.67 -2.62
C LEU A 110 -24.96 -8.02 -2.67
N VAL A 111 -25.49 -8.74 -1.66
CA VAL A 111 -26.92 -9.09 -1.58
C VAL A 111 -27.82 -7.86 -1.69
N SER A 112 -27.44 -6.75 -1.07
CA SER A 112 -28.22 -5.51 -1.09
C SER A 112 -27.93 -4.63 -2.30
N TRP A 113 -26.80 -4.82 -2.96
CA TRP A 113 -26.29 -3.91 -3.99
C TRP A 113 -26.17 -4.54 -5.38
N LYS A 114 -26.52 -5.82 -5.55
CA LYS A 114 -26.37 -6.54 -6.82
C LYS A 114 -26.96 -5.78 -8.01
N ASN A 115 -28.14 -5.18 -7.85
CA ASN A 115 -28.80 -4.41 -8.89
C ASN A 115 -28.16 -3.03 -9.19
N ARG A 116 -27.13 -2.64 -8.45
CA ARG A 116 -26.42 -1.38 -8.62
C ARG A 116 -25.01 -1.53 -9.19
N VAL A 117 -24.53 -2.77 -9.32
CA VAL A 117 -23.16 -3.05 -9.78
C VAL A 117 -22.92 -2.52 -11.18
N ASP A 118 -23.86 -2.75 -12.13
CA ASP A 118 -23.70 -2.25 -13.49
C ASP A 118 -23.71 -0.72 -13.55
N ALA A 119 -24.61 -0.07 -12.80
CA ALA A 119 -24.64 1.39 -12.72
C ALA A 119 -23.33 1.96 -12.08
N TYR A 120 -22.74 1.23 -11.14
CA TYR A 120 -21.44 1.58 -10.60
C TYR A 120 -20.33 1.46 -11.65
N LEU A 121 -20.32 0.38 -12.43
CA LEU A 121 -19.35 0.19 -13.51
C LEU A 121 -19.50 1.25 -14.60
N ASP A 122 -20.72 1.66 -14.94
CA ASP A 122 -20.98 2.74 -15.90
C ASP A 122 -20.39 4.08 -15.40
N ALA A 123 -20.47 4.35 -14.10
CA ALA A 123 -19.86 5.53 -13.50
C ALA A 123 -18.34 5.42 -13.48
N LEU A 124 -17.82 4.26 -13.09
CA LEU A 124 -16.39 3.98 -13.04
C LEU A 124 -15.71 4.12 -14.42
N GLU A 125 -16.38 3.65 -15.49
CA GLU A 125 -15.87 3.81 -16.86
C GLU A 125 -15.73 5.28 -17.27
N LYS A 126 -16.62 6.16 -16.81
CA LYS A 126 -16.51 7.61 -17.03
C LYS A 126 -15.32 8.21 -16.29
N GLU A 127 -15.05 7.73 -15.05
CA GLU A 127 -13.87 8.15 -14.30
C GLU A 127 -12.59 7.65 -14.97
N ILE A 128 -12.59 6.44 -15.53
CA ILE A 128 -11.47 5.91 -16.32
C ILE A 128 -11.20 6.78 -17.54
N ASP A 129 -12.24 7.15 -18.32
CA ASP A 129 -12.09 8.04 -19.47
C ASP A 129 -11.55 9.41 -19.09
N TYR A 130 -12.07 9.99 -18.01
CA TYR A 130 -11.61 11.27 -17.51
C TYR A 130 -10.13 11.20 -17.08
N THR A 131 -9.76 10.14 -16.37
CA THR A 131 -8.39 9.93 -15.88
C THR A 131 -7.43 9.73 -17.07
N ALA A 132 -7.80 8.90 -18.04
CA ALA A 132 -6.99 8.67 -19.23
C ALA A 132 -6.76 9.98 -20.02
N ALA A 133 -7.81 10.79 -20.21
CA ALA A 133 -7.70 12.07 -20.86
C ALA A 133 -6.83 13.08 -20.08
N LYS A 134 -6.93 13.08 -18.77
CA LYS A 134 -6.18 14.01 -17.92
C LYS A 134 -4.69 13.68 -17.83
N PHE A 135 -4.35 12.40 -17.80
CA PHE A 135 -2.99 11.90 -17.61
C PHE A 135 -2.34 11.33 -18.87
N TYR A 136 -2.87 11.67 -20.07
CA TYR A 136 -2.39 11.15 -21.36
C TYR A 136 -0.90 11.37 -21.62
N HIS A 137 -0.30 12.39 -20.95
CA HIS A 137 1.12 12.75 -21.08
C HIS A 137 2.02 12.08 -20.04
N LYS A 138 1.47 11.22 -19.20
CA LYS A 138 2.19 10.52 -18.11
C LYS A 138 2.19 9.02 -18.34
N HIS A 139 3.24 8.34 -17.84
CA HIS A 139 3.38 6.90 -17.92
C HIS A 139 2.55 6.20 -16.83
N LEU A 140 1.78 5.20 -17.19
CA LEU A 140 1.06 4.36 -16.23
C LEU A 140 1.98 3.23 -15.74
N ASN A 141 2.53 3.38 -14.53
CA ASN A 141 3.51 2.45 -13.97
C ASN A 141 2.89 1.17 -13.41
N SER A 142 1.73 1.26 -12.78
CA SER A 142 1.03 0.10 -12.23
C SER A 142 -0.48 0.32 -12.13
N ILE A 143 -1.21 -0.80 -12.14
CA ILE A 143 -2.66 -0.84 -11.94
C ILE A 143 -2.94 -1.79 -10.78
N TYR A 144 -3.79 -1.35 -9.87
CA TYR A 144 -4.25 -2.15 -8.76
C TYR A 144 -5.78 -2.08 -8.63
N ILE A 145 -6.46 -3.21 -8.81
CA ILE A 145 -7.89 -3.33 -8.60
C ILE A 145 -8.11 -3.99 -7.24
N GLY A 146 -8.67 -3.23 -6.32
CA GLY A 146 -8.84 -3.65 -4.93
C GLY A 146 -10.11 -3.07 -4.30
N GLY A 147 -10.10 -2.89 -2.99
CA GLY A 147 -11.19 -2.29 -2.21
C GLY A 147 -11.94 -3.27 -1.33
N GLY A 148 -13.18 -3.60 -1.68
CA GLY A 148 -13.93 -4.66 -1.02
C GLY A 148 -13.43 -6.04 -1.48
N THR A 149 -14.01 -6.54 -2.56
CA THR A 149 -13.58 -7.81 -3.17
C THR A 149 -13.83 -7.75 -4.67
N PRO A 150 -12.82 -7.45 -5.50
CA PRO A 150 -13.00 -7.32 -6.95
C PRO A 150 -13.61 -8.54 -7.61
N THR A 151 -13.31 -9.73 -7.12
CA THR A 151 -13.87 -11.01 -7.61
C THR A 151 -15.34 -11.24 -7.25
N THR A 152 -16.02 -10.29 -6.61
CA THR A 152 -17.49 -10.28 -6.48
C THR A 152 -18.19 -9.85 -7.77
N LEU A 153 -17.46 -9.23 -8.68
CA LEU A 153 -17.97 -8.94 -10.02
C LEU A 153 -18.19 -10.25 -10.77
N GLU A 154 -19.29 -10.33 -11.49
CA GLU A 154 -19.51 -11.46 -12.42
C GLU A 154 -18.38 -11.48 -13.48
N PRO A 155 -18.02 -12.65 -14.03
CA PRO A 155 -16.92 -12.74 -15.00
C PRO A 155 -17.00 -11.74 -16.16
N TYR A 156 -18.20 -11.51 -16.70
CA TYR A 156 -18.42 -10.56 -17.79
C TYR A 156 -18.22 -9.10 -17.33
N GLN A 157 -18.53 -8.77 -16.08
CA GLN A 157 -18.34 -7.43 -15.51
C GLN A 157 -16.86 -7.14 -15.31
N LEU A 158 -16.11 -8.12 -14.81
CA LEU A 158 -14.66 -8.00 -14.65
C LEU A 158 -13.94 -7.92 -16.00
N ASP A 159 -14.34 -8.74 -16.98
CA ASP A 159 -13.82 -8.67 -18.36
C ASP A 159 -14.11 -7.30 -18.99
N ARG A 160 -15.33 -6.79 -18.84
CA ARG A 160 -15.71 -5.42 -19.27
C ARG A 160 -14.78 -4.37 -18.72
N LEU A 161 -14.55 -4.39 -17.40
CA LEU A 161 -13.66 -3.44 -16.72
C LEU A 161 -12.22 -3.55 -17.22
N ILE A 162 -11.68 -4.77 -17.31
CA ILE A 162 -10.31 -4.99 -17.79
C ILE A 162 -10.15 -4.51 -19.24
N ARG A 163 -11.12 -4.80 -20.13
CA ARG A 163 -11.10 -4.29 -21.51
C ARG A 163 -11.14 -2.78 -21.55
N LYS A 164 -12.00 -2.15 -20.74
CA LYS A 164 -12.09 -0.70 -20.65
C LYS A 164 -10.74 -0.09 -20.27
N ILE A 165 -10.06 -0.64 -19.27
CA ILE A 165 -8.73 -0.19 -18.85
C ILE A 165 -7.73 -0.32 -20.01
N LYS A 166 -7.65 -1.51 -20.63
CA LYS A 166 -6.73 -1.80 -21.73
C LYS A 166 -6.97 -0.91 -22.96
N CYS A 167 -8.19 -0.48 -23.20
CA CYS A 167 -8.51 0.42 -24.31
C CYS A 167 -8.28 1.90 -23.98
N SER A 168 -8.29 2.27 -22.70
CA SER A 168 -8.19 3.67 -22.26
C SER A 168 -6.76 4.11 -21.96
N PHE A 169 -5.85 3.18 -21.61
CA PHE A 169 -4.49 3.48 -21.22
C PHE A 169 -3.47 2.74 -22.07
N ASP A 170 -2.33 3.39 -22.32
CA ASP A 170 -1.14 2.70 -22.82
C ASP A 170 -0.48 1.92 -21.66
N LEU A 171 -0.40 0.61 -21.81
CA LEU A 171 0.15 -0.31 -20.81
C LEU A 171 1.59 -0.75 -21.13
N SER A 172 2.26 -0.16 -22.13
CA SER A 172 3.62 -0.54 -22.54
C SER A 172 4.63 -0.42 -21.40
N ASP A 173 4.47 0.59 -20.54
CA ASP A 173 5.33 0.86 -19.38
C ASP A 173 4.74 0.34 -18.06
N CYS A 174 3.61 -0.36 -18.11
CA CYS A 174 2.95 -0.88 -16.93
C CYS A 174 3.68 -2.11 -16.38
N LEU A 175 4.34 -1.95 -15.24
CA LEU A 175 5.16 -2.98 -14.61
C LEU A 175 4.34 -4.01 -13.85
N GLU A 176 3.13 -3.64 -13.41
CA GLU A 176 2.28 -4.50 -12.60
C GLU A 176 0.81 -4.20 -12.86
N PHE A 177 0.02 -5.28 -13.04
CA PHE A 177 -1.44 -5.22 -13.12
C PHE A 177 -2.02 -6.25 -12.13
N THR A 178 -2.42 -5.79 -10.96
CA THR A 178 -2.89 -6.63 -9.86
C THR A 178 -4.41 -6.54 -9.71
N VAL A 179 -5.05 -7.69 -9.49
CA VAL A 179 -6.47 -7.79 -9.11
C VAL A 179 -6.55 -8.59 -7.80
N GLU A 180 -7.11 -7.98 -6.74
CA GLU A 180 -7.33 -8.68 -5.48
C GLU A 180 -8.38 -9.79 -5.63
N ALA A 181 -8.02 -10.99 -5.14
CA ALA A 181 -8.87 -12.17 -5.13
C ALA A 181 -8.80 -12.87 -3.76
N GLY A 182 -8.91 -12.09 -2.68
CA GLY A 182 -8.62 -12.52 -1.33
C GLY A 182 -9.70 -13.40 -0.67
N ARG A 183 -10.85 -13.59 -1.32
CA ARG A 183 -11.97 -14.33 -0.73
C ARG A 183 -12.29 -15.60 -1.52
N PRO A 184 -12.18 -16.79 -0.90
CA PRO A 184 -12.45 -18.05 -1.57
C PRO A 184 -13.92 -18.21 -2.01
N ASP A 185 -14.87 -17.55 -1.32
CA ASP A 185 -16.28 -17.54 -1.65
C ASP A 185 -16.64 -16.61 -2.83
N SER A 186 -15.68 -15.91 -3.40
CA SER A 186 -15.85 -15.04 -4.57
C SER A 186 -15.13 -15.57 -5.83
N ILE A 187 -14.55 -16.77 -5.74
CA ILE A 187 -13.85 -17.39 -6.87
C ILE A 187 -14.55 -18.70 -7.21
N THR A 188 -14.86 -18.91 -8.47
CA THR A 188 -15.49 -20.15 -9.02
C THR A 188 -14.50 -20.91 -9.89
#